data_d843a2205d6b2e0a677ad241cfee63ca
#
_entry.id   d843a2205d6b2e0a677ad241cfee63ca
#
_cell.length_a   1.000
_cell.length_b   1.000
_cell.length_c   1.000
_cell.angle_alpha   90.00
_cell.angle_beta   90.00
_cell.angle_gamma   90.00
#
_symmetry.space_group_name_H-M   'P 1'
#
loop_
_entity.id
_entity.type
_entity.pdbx_description
1 polymer ?
#
loop_
_entity_poly.entity_id
_entity_poly.type
_entity_poly.pdbx_seq_one_letter_code
_entity_poly.pdbx_strand_id
1 'polypeptide(L)'
;MKKLISILLAALALSLAACGSSAPASTPAPTAAPAEATEAPADAAAEAPADTAEAAAPEAGKVLVVYYSASGNTARVANDIAEAAGADVFEIIPVEPYTSDDLNWTNQSSRVSVEHDNPDARTVALASTEVPDWDSYTTVFIGYPIWWGIAAWPVNQFVTGSDFTGKAVIPFCTSASSGLGQSGELLAEAAG
;
A
#
# COMPACT_ATOMS: atom_id res chain seq x y z
N MET A 1 -50.25 -34.16 2.20
CA MET A 1 -51.29 -33.39 2.92
C MET A 1 -50.94 -31.92 2.75
N LYS A 2 -51.84 -31.24 2.07
CA LYS A 2 -51.80 -29.80 1.72
C LYS A 2 -52.02 -28.99 2.98
N LYS A 3 -51.29 -27.90 3.22
CA LYS A 3 -51.80 -26.70 3.91
C LYS A 3 -51.12 -25.42 3.35
N LEU A 4 -51.89 -24.76 2.55
CA LEU A 4 -51.84 -23.35 2.21
C LEU A 4 -52.23 -22.53 3.45
N ILE A 5 -51.81 -21.26 3.52
CA ILE A 5 -52.42 -20.11 4.25
C ILE A 5 -51.22 -19.13 4.44
N SER A 6 -51.27 -17.87 4.20
CA SER A 6 -52.14 -16.85 3.59
C SER A 6 -51.32 -15.57 3.51
N ILE A 7 -51.62 -14.85 2.50
CA ILE A 7 -51.21 -13.48 2.20
C ILE A 7 -51.74 -12.52 3.31
N LEU A 8 -50.92 -11.60 3.78
CA LEU A 8 -51.44 -10.33 4.33
C LEU A 8 -50.64 -9.13 3.76
N LEU A 9 -51.33 -8.48 2.86
CA LEU A 9 -51.01 -7.16 2.35
C LEU A 9 -51.38 -6.12 3.43
N ALA A 10 -50.52 -5.19 3.75
CA ALA A 10 -50.88 -3.93 4.37
C ALA A 10 -50.09 -2.79 3.72
N ALA A 11 -50.79 -2.09 2.85
CA ALA A 11 -50.41 -0.79 2.35
C ALA A 11 -50.92 0.30 3.29
N LEU A 12 -50.12 1.32 3.60
CA LEU A 12 -50.60 2.65 4.00
C LEU A 12 -49.44 3.63 3.91
N ALA A 13 -49.43 4.42 2.86
CA ALA A 13 -49.88 5.79 2.65
C ALA A 13 -48.92 6.89 3.23
N LEU A 14 -48.37 7.58 2.26
CA LEU A 14 -48.05 9.00 2.12
C LEU A 14 -48.29 9.93 3.33
N SER A 15 -47.27 10.76 3.61
CA SER A 15 -47.48 12.17 3.91
C SER A 15 -46.28 13.01 3.44
N LEU A 16 -46.55 13.81 2.42
CA LEU A 16 -45.76 14.98 2.03
C LEU A 16 -45.95 16.07 3.09
N ALA A 17 -44.88 16.73 3.48
CA ALA A 17 -44.96 18.12 3.93
C ALA A 17 -43.76 18.89 3.41
N ALA A 18 -44.06 19.87 2.65
CA ALA A 18 -43.20 20.81 1.97
C ALA A 18 -42.87 22.02 2.87
N CYS A 19 -41.91 22.81 2.36
CA CYS A 19 -41.64 24.22 2.63
C CYS A 19 -40.68 24.60 3.75
N GLY A 20 -39.66 25.32 3.30
CA GLY A 20 -38.87 26.20 4.14
C GLY A 20 -37.56 26.67 3.47
N SER A 21 -37.68 27.49 2.42
CA SER A 21 -36.61 28.35 1.91
C SER A 21 -36.08 29.28 2.98
N SER A 22 -34.80 29.47 3.03
CA SER A 22 -34.13 30.75 3.33
C SER A 22 -32.61 30.67 3.09
N ALA A 23 -32.13 31.16 2.00
CA ALA A 23 -30.91 31.95 1.92
C ALA A 23 -31.34 33.42 2.02
N PRO A 24 -30.54 34.42 2.34
CA PRO A 24 -29.17 34.66 1.94
C PRO A 24 -28.31 35.41 3.01
N ALA A 25 -27.05 35.63 2.71
CA ALA A 25 -26.26 36.86 2.84
C ALA A 25 -24.77 36.50 2.91
N SER A 26 -24.02 36.65 1.85
CA SER A 26 -23.23 37.84 1.43
C SER A 26 -22.25 38.35 2.49
N THR A 27 -20.99 38.02 2.25
CA THR A 27 -19.73 38.80 2.23
C THR A 27 -19.64 40.04 3.17
N PRO A 28 -18.44 40.45 3.69
CA PRO A 28 -17.28 40.75 2.83
C PRO A 28 -15.91 40.35 3.36
N ALA A 29 -14.98 40.32 2.44
CA ALA A 29 -13.53 40.30 2.67
C ALA A 29 -13.07 41.69 3.21
N PRO A 30 -11.97 41.73 3.96
CA PRO A 30 -11.16 42.94 3.98
C PRO A 30 -9.80 42.69 3.25
N THR A 31 -9.68 43.41 2.21
CA THR A 31 -8.65 44.31 1.71
C THR A 31 -7.23 44.15 2.31
N ALA A 32 -6.34 43.91 1.36
CA ALA A 32 -4.91 44.04 1.50
C ALA A 32 -4.51 45.53 1.81
N ALA A 33 -3.46 45.69 2.55
CA ALA A 33 -2.53 46.80 2.38
C ALA A 33 -1.14 46.42 2.89
N PRO A 34 -0.11 47.01 2.30
CA PRO A 34 1.25 46.50 2.25
C PRO A 34 2.18 47.28 3.18
N ALA A 35 3.40 46.84 3.20
CA ALA A 35 4.58 47.49 3.67
C ALA A 35 5.33 46.58 4.67
N GLU A 36 6.61 46.45 4.70
CA GLU A 36 7.74 47.23 4.15
C GLU A 36 8.94 46.30 4.15
N ALA A 37 9.75 46.47 3.13
CA ALA A 37 11.10 45.94 3.05
C ALA A 37 11.97 46.60 4.12
N THR A 38 12.77 45.79 4.80
CA THR A 38 13.95 46.31 5.48
C THR A 38 15.14 45.45 5.07
N GLU A 39 16.05 46.14 4.42
CA GLU A 39 17.31 45.65 3.89
C GLU A 39 18.26 45.12 4.96
N ALA A 40 19.17 44.33 4.45
CA ALA A 40 20.31 43.65 5.06
C ALA A 40 21.27 44.58 5.83
N PRO A 41 22.24 43.97 6.56
CA PRO A 41 23.57 44.02 5.98
C PRO A 41 24.29 42.66 5.90
N ALA A 42 25.00 42.54 4.79
CA ALA A 42 26.07 41.58 4.60
C ALA A 42 27.25 41.92 5.51
N ASP A 43 27.89 40.94 6.08
CA ASP A 43 29.34 40.76 6.02
C ASP A 43 29.79 39.59 6.91
N ALA A 44 30.69 38.83 6.35
CA ALA A 44 31.76 38.02 6.92
C ALA A 44 31.81 36.60 6.34
N ALA A 45 32.59 36.55 5.28
CA ALA A 45 33.22 35.31 4.80
C ALA A 45 34.10 34.71 5.90
N ALA A 46 33.88 33.44 6.18
CA ALA A 46 34.88 32.58 6.80
C ALA A 46 35.03 31.35 5.91
N GLU A 47 36.08 31.36 5.11
CA GLU A 47 36.59 30.17 4.43
C GLU A 47 37.00 29.14 5.47
N ALA A 48 36.36 27.99 5.44
CA ALA A 48 36.87 26.79 6.05
C ALA A 48 37.35 25.82 4.96
N PRO A 49 38.48 25.15 5.14
CA PRO A 49 39.14 24.42 4.08
C PRO A 49 38.28 23.18 3.70
N ALA A 50 38.04 23.08 2.40
CA ALA A 50 37.48 21.88 1.80
C ALA A 50 38.54 20.77 1.87
N ASP A 51 38.41 19.93 2.88
CA ASP A 51 38.96 18.56 2.82
C ASP A 51 37.91 17.71 2.14
N THR A 52 37.97 17.68 0.83
CA THR A 52 37.16 16.81 0.01
C THR A 52 37.79 15.42 0.10
N ALA A 53 37.46 14.69 1.17
CA ALA A 53 37.46 13.25 1.09
C ALA A 53 36.29 12.89 0.16
N GLU A 54 36.63 12.68 -1.10
CA GLU A 54 35.78 12.01 -2.07
C GLU A 54 35.57 10.57 -1.52
N ALA A 55 34.58 10.46 -0.63
CA ALA A 55 33.99 9.17 -0.32
C ALA A 55 33.42 8.67 -1.64
N ALA A 56 34.08 7.66 -2.23
CA ALA A 56 33.54 6.93 -3.36
C ALA A 56 32.06 6.67 -3.05
N ALA A 57 31.16 7.25 -3.83
CA ALA A 57 29.75 6.93 -3.74
C ALA A 57 29.65 5.39 -3.84
N PRO A 58 28.94 4.71 -2.93
CA PRO A 58 28.76 3.28 -3.06
C PRO A 58 28.28 3.03 -4.48
N GLU A 59 28.91 2.11 -5.19
CA GLU A 59 28.47 1.75 -6.53
C GLU A 59 26.96 1.51 -6.45
N ALA A 60 26.19 2.27 -7.21
CA ALA A 60 24.75 2.19 -7.17
C ALA A 60 24.37 0.77 -7.59
N GLY A 61 24.11 -0.09 -6.61
CA GLY A 61 23.70 -1.45 -6.88
C GLY A 61 22.35 -1.45 -7.61
N LYS A 62 22.00 -2.59 -8.18
CA LYS A 62 20.73 -2.71 -8.89
C LYS A 62 19.53 -2.51 -7.95
N VAL A 63 18.45 -2.04 -8.51
CA VAL A 63 17.15 -1.90 -7.83
C VAL A 63 16.22 -3.01 -8.29
N LEU A 64 15.49 -3.61 -7.35
CA LEU A 64 14.49 -4.62 -7.62
C LEU A 64 13.13 -4.19 -7.08
N VAL A 65 12.07 -4.48 -7.81
CA VAL A 65 10.69 -4.38 -7.33
C VAL A 65 10.11 -5.77 -7.23
N VAL A 66 9.93 -6.23 -6.00
CA VAL A 66 9.23 -7.49 -5.69
C VAL A 66 7.79 -7.16 -5.32
N TYR A 67 6.82 -7.89 -5.86
CA TYR A 67 5.43 -7.62 -5.50
C TYR A 67 4.55 -8.87 -5.56
N TYR A 68 3.49 -8.88 -4.75
CA TYR A 68 2.33 -9.73 -4.89
C TYR A 68 1.11 -8.91 -5.31
N SER A 69 0.34 -9.39 -6.26
CA SER A 69 -0.87 -8.72 -6.72
C SER A 69 -2.01 -9.71 -6.95
N ALA A 70 -3.07 -9.61 -6.12
CA ALA A 70 -4.23 -10.49 -6.24
C ALA A 70 -5.22 -10.04 -7.33
N SER A 71 -5.31 -8.73 -7.60
CA SER A 71 -6.31 -8.13 -8.50
C SER A 71 -5.72 -7.17 -9.54
N GLY A 72 -4.39 -7.18 -9.72
CA GLY A 72 -3.69 -6.33 -10.69
C GLY A 72 -3.35 -4.92 -10.19
N ASN A 73 -3.94 -4.44 -9.09
CA ASN A 73 -3.69 -3.07 -8.62
C ASN A 73 -2.25 -2.88 -8.14
N THR A 74 -1.72 -3.79 -7.35
CA THR A 74 -0.33 -3.73 -6.88
C THR A 74 0.64 -3.90 -8.04
N ALA A 75 0.34 -4.79 -9.00
CA ALA A 75 1.15 -4.99 -10.19
C ALA A 75 1.32 -3.68 -11.00
N ARG A 76 0.24 -2.91 -11.16
CA ARG A 76 0.31 -1.63 -11.86
C ARG A 76 1.28 -0.66 -11.17
N VAL A 77 1.13 -0.48 -9.84
CA VAL A 77 2.02 0.39 -9.07
C VAL A 77 3.47 -0.11 -9.08
N ALA A 78 3.66 -1.43 -9.01
CA ALA A 78 5.00 -2.04 -9.10
C ALA A 78 5.70 -1.73 -10.42
N ASN A 79 4.97 -1.81 -11.53
CA ASN A 79 5.51 -1.47 -12.86
C ASN A 79 5.82 0.03 -12.98
N ASP A 80 4.95 0.91 -12.43
CA ASP A 80 5.20 2.36 -12.42
C ASP A 80 6.48 2.70 -11.62
N ILE A 81 6.69 2.04 -10.47
CA ILE A 81 7.92 2.20 -9.68
C ILE A 81 9.14 1.65 -10.43
N ALA A 82 9.00 0.48 -11.05
CA ALA A 82 10.10 -0.13 -11.79
C ALA A 82 10.54 0.73 -12.98
N GLU A 83 9.59 1.28 -13.71
CA GLU A 83 9.88 2.21 -14.82
C GLU A 83 10.60 3.47 -14.31
N ALA A 84 10.10 4.08 -13.23
CA ALA A 84 10.67 5.30 -12.65
C ALA A 84 12.08 5.09 -12.08
N ALA A 85 12.34 3.93 -11.49
CA ALA A 85 13.60 3.60 -10.84
C ALA A 85 14.60 2.87 -11.75
N GLY A 86 14.20 2.47 -12.97
CA GLY A 86 15.00 1.61 -13.84
C GLY A 86 15.28 0.24 -13.20
N ALA A 87 14.30 -0.29 -12.48
CA ALA A 87 14.44 -1.49 -11.65
C ALA A 87 14.01 -2.76 -12.39
N ASP A 88 14.63 -3.88 -12.03
CA ASP A 88 14.13 -5.20 -12.39
C ASP A 88 12.85 -5.53 -11.60
N VAL A 89 12.04 -6.45 -12.09
CA VAL A 89 10.74 -6.80 -11.50
C VAL A 89 10.68 -8.28 -11.19
N PHE A 90 10.17 -8.63 -10.01
CA PHE A 90 9.89 -10.00 -9.59
C PHE A 90 8.48 -10.12 -9.01
N GLU A 91 7.62 -10.90 -9.64
CA GLU A 91 6.27 -11.17 -9.17
C GLU A 91 6.24 -12.39 -8.25
N ILE A 92 5.68 -12.23 -7.06
CA ILE A 92 5.40 -13.34 -6.14
C ILE A 92 4.15 -14.05 -6.63
N ILE A 93 4.32 -15.30 -7.06
CA ILE A 93 3.23 -16.12 -7.62
C ILE A 93 2.95 -17.30 -6.68
N PRO A 94 1.77 -17.36 -6.05
CA PRO A 94 1.32 -18.55 -5.33
C PRO A 94 1.19 -19.76 -6.27
N VAL A 95 1.56 -20.96 -5.80
CA VAL A 95 1.33 -22.22 -6.55
C VAL A 95 -0.16 -22.40 -6.87
N GLU A 96 -1.00 -22.01 -5.93
CA GLU A 96 -2.46 -21.94 -6.11
C GLU A 96 -2.88 -20.46 -6.06
N PRO A 97 -3.05 -19.81 -7.23
CA PRO A 97 -3.48 -18.41 -7.27
C PRO A 97 -4.86 -18.23 -6.62
N TYR A 98 -5.07 -17.06 -6.02
CA TYR A 98 -6.37 -16.70 -5.46
C TYR A 98 -7.35 -16.33 -6.58
N THR A 99 -8.48 -17.01 -6.61
CA THR A 99 -9.61 -16.68 -7.50
C THR A 99 -10.44 -15.52 -6.92
N SER A 100 -11.37 -14.99 -7.70
CA SER A 100 -12.31 -13.96 -7.22
C SER A 100 -13.15 -14.47 -6.03
N ASP A 101 -13.50 -15.76 -6.03
CA ASP A 101 -14.25 -16.37 -4.96
C ASP A 101 -13.40 -16.54 -3.69
N ASP A 102 -12.12 -16.88 -3.85
CA ASP A 102 -11.15 -16.95 -2.76
C ASP A 102 -10.92 -15.60 -2.08
N LEU A 103 -11.00 -14.52 -2.85
CA LEU A 103 -10.79 -13.15 -2.38
C LEU A 103 -12.06 -12.49 -1.82
N ASN A 104 -13.18 -13.17 -1.81
CA ASN A 104 -14.44 -12.63 -1.29
C ASN A 104 -14.45 -12.58 0.25
N TRP A 105 -13.84 -11.54 0.79
CA TRP A 105 -13.73 -11.33 2.24
C TRP A 105 -15.07 -11.15 2.97
N THR A 106 -16.18 -10.97 2.25
CA THR A 106 -17.54 -10.94 2.85
C THR A 106 -18.12 -12.33 3.06
N ASN A 107 -17.52 -13.35 2.43
CA ASN A 107 -17.87 -14.75 2.61
C ASN A 107 -16.92 -15.40 3.62
N GLN A 108 -17.41 -15.74 4.79
CA GLN A 108 -16.61 -16.37 5.85
C GLN A 108 -16.04 -17.76 5.47
N SER A 109 -16.56 -18.38 4.41
CA SER A 109 -16.04 -19.65 3.90
C SER A 109 -15.07 -19.49 2.74
N SER A 110 -14.78 -18.27 2.29
CA SER A 110 -13.76 -18.02 1.28
C SER A 110 -12.37 -18.33 1.82
N ARG A 111 -11.45 -18.67 0.92
CA ARG A 111 -10.07 -18.99 1.29
C ARG A 111 -9.43 -17.88 2.12
N VAL A 112 -9.52 -16.63 1.68
CA VAL A 112 -8.90 -15.49 2.37
C VAL A 112 -9.51 -15.25 3.76
N SER A 113 -10.81 -15.50 3.96
CA SER A 113 -11.47 -15.38 5.28
C SER A 113 -11.06 -16.52 6.23
N VAL A 114 -10.98 -17.74 5.73
CA VAL A 114 -10.51 -18.88 6.52
C VAL A 114 -9.05 -18.71 6.93
N GLU A 115 -8.19 -18.23 6.03
CA GLU A 115 -6.79 -17.92 6.32
C GLU A 115 -6.64 -16.73 7.29
N HIS A 116 -7.56 -15.74 7.22
CA HIS A 116 -7.58 -14.65 8.20
C HIS A 116 -7.88 -15.17 9.61
N ASP A 117 -8.90 -16.00 9.76
CA ASP A 117 -9.35 -16.50 11.06
C ASP A 117 -8.40 -17.56 11.64
N ASN A 118 -7.59 -18.20 10.79
CA ASN A 118 -6.60 -19.20 11.19
C ASN A 118 -5.21 -18.81 10.66
N PRO A 119 -4.38 -18.13 11.46
CA PRO A 119 -3.04 -17.73 11.08
C PRO A 119 -2.14 -18.88 10.60
N ASP A 120 -2.32 -20.09 11.11
CA ASP A 120 -1.53 -21.27 10.71
C ASP A 120 -1.84 -21.70 9.26
N ALA A 121 -3.03 -21.33 8.75
CA ALA A 121 -3.42 -21.59 7.37
C ALA A 121 -2.83 -20.57 6.36
N ARG A 122 -2.15 -19.52 6.82
CA ARG A 122 -1.57 -18.47 5.98
C ARG A 122 -0.26 -18.88 5.30
N THR A 123 0.15 -20.13 5.43
CA THR A 123 1.34 -20.64 4.76
C THR A 123 1.01 -20.91 3.29
N VAL A 124 1.37 -19.95 2.44
CA VAL A 124 1.10 -20.00 1.00
C VAL A 124 2.34 -20.46 0.25
N ALA A 125 2.27 -21.62 -0.39
CA ALA A 125 3.35 -22.11 -1.23
C ALA A 125 3.52 -21.20 -2.45
N LEU A 126 4.77 -20.80 -2.74
CA LEU A 126 5.12 -19.96 -3.87
C LEU A 126 5.73 -20.80 -5.00
N ALA A 127 5.49 -20.39 -6.23
CA ALA A 127 6.06 -21.04 -7.42
C ALA A 127 7.59 -20.90 -7.44
N SER A 128 8.10 -19.77 -6.99
CA SER A 128 9.53 -19.54 -6.76
C SER A 128 9.71 -18.45 -5.70
N THR A 129 10.76 -18.57 -4.91
CA THR A 129 11.31 -17.52 -4.04
C THR A 129 12.68 -17.07 -4.52
N GLU A 130 13.25 -17.75 -5.52
CA GLU A 130 14.57 -17.46 -6.06
C GLU A 130 14.50 -16.32 -7.07
N VAL A 131 15.17 -15.22 -6.74
CA VAL A 131 15.37 -14.07 -7.63
C VAL A 131 16.75 -14.22 -8.27
N PRO A 132 16.84 -14.23 -9.61
CA PRO A 132 18.14 -14.25 -10.27
C PRO A 132 19.01 -13.06 -9.84
N ASP A 133 20.31 -13.29 -9.67
CA ASP A 133 21.29 -12.26 -9.30
C ASP A 133 20.95 -11.49 -8.00
N TRP A 134 20.29 -12.13 -7.03
CA TRP A 134 19.82 -11.51 -5.79
C TRP A 134 20.86 -10.65 -5.09
N ASP A 135 22.11 -11.09 -5.07
CA ASP A 135 23.22 -10.38 -4.42
C ASP A 135 23.60 -9.07 -5.10
N SER A 136 23.20 -8.86 -6.37
CA SER A 136 23.48 -7.63 -7.11
C SER A 136 22.57 -6.48 -6.74
N TYR A 137 21.41 -6.77 -6.07
CA TYR A 137 20.46 -5.75 -5.67
C TYR A 137 20.83 -5.17 -4.31
N THR A 138 20.90 -3.84 -4.23
CA THR A 138 21.13 -3.10 -2.99
C THR A 138 19.87 -2.43 -2.47
N THR A 139 18.87 -2.24 -3.34
CA THR A 139 17.57 -1.68 -2.97
C THR A 139 16.45 -2.59 -3.47
N VAL A 140 15.55 -2.97 -2.57
CA VAL A 140 14.42 -3.85 -2.88
C VAL A 140 13.13 -3.18 -2.44
N PHE A 141 12.29 -2.82 -3.40
CA PHE A 141 10.91 -2.42 -3.14
C PHE A 141 10.06 -3.67 -2.94
N ILE A 142 9.19 -3.68 -1.93
CA ILE A 142 8.28 -4.82 -1.68
C ILE A 142 6.84 -4.34 -1.69
N GLY A 143 6.09 -4.78 -2.70
CA GLY A 143 4.71 -4.38 -2.96
C GLY A 143 3.68 -5.42 -2.57
N TYR A 144 2.57 -4.99 -1.93
CA TYR A 144 1.51 -5.89 -1.51
C TYR A 144 0.15 -5.19 -1.37
N PRO A 145 -0.95 -5.91 -1.53
CA PRO A 145 -2.25 -5.42 -1.08
C PRO A 145 -2.37 -5.57 0.44
N ILE A 146 -3.08 -4.63 1.07
CA ILE A 146 -3.41 -4.74 2.50
C ILE A 146 -4.57 -5.70 2.68
N TRP A 147 -4.38 -6.74 3.49
CA TRP A 147 -5.40 -7.65 3.97
C TRP A 147 -5.54 -7.53 5.49
N TRP A 148 -6.68 -7.05 5.98
CA TRP A 148 -6.96 -6.83 7.42
C TRP A 148 -5.86 -6.07 8.17
N GLY A 149 -5.29 -5.03 7.53
CA GLY A 149 -4.29 -4.15 8.14
C GLY A 149 -2.86 -4.68 8.13
N ILE A 150 -2.59 -5.81 7.50
CA ILE A 150 -1.26 -6.40 7.32
C ILE A 150 -0.98 -6.68 5.84
N ALA A 151 0.25 -7.02 5.51
CA ALA A 151 0.60 -7.46 4.16
C ALA A 151 -0.11 -8.77 3.81
N ALA A 152 -0.55 -8.92 2.55
CA ALA A 152 -1.11 -10.17 2.06
C ALA A 152 -0.14 -11.35 2.29
N TRP A 153 -0.65 -12.47 2.75
CA TRP A 153 0.13 -13.60 3.23
C TRP A 153 1.20 -14.14 2.26
N PRO A 154 0.99 -14.15 0.93
CA PRO A 154 2.02 -14.61 0.01
C PRO A 154 3.35 -13.86 0.15
N VAL A 155 3.31 -12.58 0.52
CA VAL A 155 4.53 -11.78 0.71
C VAL A 155 5.37 -12.28 1.88
N ASN A 156 4.74 -12.73 2.95
CA ASN A 156 5.45 -13.21 4.15
C ASN A 156 6.36 -14.39 3.83
N GLN A 157 5.91 -15.32 2.97
CA GLN A 157 6.72 -16.48 2.58
C GLN A 157 7.97 -16.07 1.80
N PHE A 158 7.87 -15.05 0.95
CA PHE A 158 9.01 -14.51 0.23
C PHE A 158 9.98 -13.82 1.19
N VAL A 159 9.46 -12.95 2.06
CA VAL A 159 10.28 -12.14 2.97
C VAL A 159 11.02 -13.00 3.99
N THR A 160 10.34 -13.96 4.61
CA THR A 160 10.98 -14.85 5.59
C THR A 160 11.94 -15.85 4.96
N GLY A 161 11.81 -16.12 3.66
CA GLY A 161 12.67 -17.02 2.90
C GLY A 161 13.87 -16.35 2.22
N SER A 162 14.01 -15.03 2.28
CA SER A 162 15.04 -14.26 1.58
C SER A 162 15.98 -13.57 2.57
N ASP A 163 17.27 -13.45 2.20
CA ASP A 163 18.28 -12.73 2.98
C ASP A 163 18.36 -11.27 2.52
N PHE A 164 17.91 -10.33 3.37
CA PHE A 164 17.95 -8.91 3.10
C PHE A 164 19.18 -8.20 3.70
N THR A 165 20.14 -8.93 4.24
CA THR A 165 21.35 -8.35 4.82
C THR A 165 22.04 -7.41 3.83
N GLY A 166 22.27 -6.17 4.24
CA GLY A 166 22.93 -5.15 3.42
C GLY A 166 22.07 -4.52 2.33
N LYS A 167 20.78 -4.84 2.27
CA LYS A 167 19.84 -4.27 1.31
C LYS A 167 18.94 -3.21 1.97
N ALA A 168 18.65 -2.12 1.26
CA ALA A 168 17.61 -1.18 1.65
C ALA A 168 16.25 -1.74 1.23
N VAL A 169 15.36 -2.02 2.18
CA VAL A 169 14.01 -2.54 1.92
C VAL A 169 12.99 -1.41 2.03
N ILE A 170 12.22 -1.19 0.97
CA ILE A 170 11.23 -0.12 0.88
C ILE A 170 9.85 -0.74 0.60
N PRO A 171 8.99 -0.87 1.61
CA PRO A 171 7.64 -1.39 1.41
C PRO A 171 6.74 -0.36 0.72
N PHE A 172 5.84 -0.85 -0.15
CA PHE A 172 4.71 -0.09 -0.67
C PHE A 172 3.46 -0.96 -0.71
N CYS A 173 2.31 -0.35 -0.59
CA CYS A 173 1.08 -1.11 -0.54
C CYS A 173 -0.06 -0.49 -1.35
N THR A 174 -1.04 -1.32 -1.67
CA THR A 174 -2.32 -0.91 -2.21
C THR A 174 -3.44 -1.32 -1.26
N SER A 175 -4.47 -0.49 -1.15
CA SER A 175 -5.62 -0.77 -0.30
C SER A 175 -6.90 -0.26 -0.96
N ALA A 176 -8.00 -0.95 -0.70
CA ALA A 176 -9.32 -0.50 -1.16
C ALA A 176 -9.88 0.65 -0.29
N SER A 177 -9.69 0.57 1.03
CA SER A 177 -10.28 1.53 1.96
C SER A 177 -9.58 1.64 3.31
N SER A 178 -8.77 0.63 3.68
CA SER A 178 -8.03 0.65 4.95
C SER A 178 -6.74 1.45 4.84
N GLY A 179 -6.25 1.97 5.96
CA GLY A 179 -4.90 2.53 6.04
C GLY A 179 -3.81 1.45 6.00
N LEU A 180 -2.56 1.90 6.16
CA LEU A 180 -1.36 1.05 6.14
C LEU A 180 -1.40 -0.03 7.24
N GLY A 181 -2.07 0.23 8.36
CA GLY A 181 -2.07 -0.65 9.53
C GLY A 181 -0.65 -0.89 10.04
N GLN A 182 -0.38 -2.11 10.45
CA GLN A 182 0.94 -2.56 10.93
C GLN A 182 1.78 -3.21 9.82
N SER A 183 1.31 -3.16 8.56
CA SER A 183 1.90 -3.95 7.47
C SER A 183 3.37 -3.67 7.23
N GLY A 184 3.81 -2.41 7.30
CA GLY A 184 5.20 -2.01 7.11
C GLY A 184 6.11 -2.46 8.25
N GLU A 185 5.65 -2.32 9.50
CA GLU A 185 6.40 -2.73 10.69
C GLU A 185 6.59 -4.24 10.74
N LEU A 186 5.51 -5.00 10.54
CA LEU A 186 5.55 -6.47 10.53
C LEU A 186 6.40 -7.01 9.37
N LEU A 187 6.39 -6.33 8.22
CA LEU A 187 7.23 -6.71 7.10
C LEU A 187 8.70 -6.46 7.38
N ALA A 188 9.04 -5.31 7.99
CA ALA A 188 10.41 -4.99 8.39
C ALA A 188 10.93 -5.98 9.44
N GLU A 189 10.10 -6.34 10.44
CA GLU A 189 10.42 -7.36 11.44
C GLU A 189 10.65 -8.74 10.80
N ALA A 190 9.85 -9.10 9.79
CA ALA A 190 10.00 -10.37 9.08
C ALA A 190 11.25 -10.43 8.17
N ALA A 191 11.72 -9.28 7.70
CA ALA A 191 12.92 -9.18 6.86
C ALA A 191 14.24 -9.21 7.66
N GLY A 192 14.23 -8.97 8.97
CA GLY A 192 15.38 -9.04 9.89
C GLY A 192 16.00 -7.69 10.15
#